data_b62a278b788e84dbc5d5fa950fad9484
#
_entry.id   b62a278b788e84dbc5d5fa950fad9484
#
_cell.length_a   1.000
_cell.length_b   1.000
_cell.length_c   1.000
_cell.angle_alpha   90.00
_cell.angle_beta   90.00
_cell.angle_gamma   90.00
#
_symmetry.space_group_name_H-M   'P 1'
#
loop_
_entity.id
_entity.type
_entity.pdbx_description
1 polymer ?
#
loop_
_entity_poly.entity_id
_entity_poly.type
_entity_poly.pdbx_seq_one_letter_code
_entity_poly.pdbx_strand_id
1 'polypeptide(L)'
;MNINVDKSIVSKSIKHYGEGMQSVVCMEELSELSQAISKEIRGRGDRSNLVEEMADVIICLEILKQIFAVANVEIEEWIKFKQERNLKRINREKKD
;
A
#
# COMPACT_ATOMS: atom_id res chain seq x y z
N MET A 1 11.78 -7.06 -3.65
CA MET A 1 11.10 -7.39 -2.37
C MET A 1 10.08 -8.49 -2.63
N ASN A 2 10.27 -9.64 -2.00
CA ASN A 2 9.38 -10.79 -2.20
C ASN A 2 8.38 -10.87 -1.04
N ILE A 3 7.41 -9.97 -1.08
CA ILE A 3 6.31 -10.00 -0.14
C ILE A 3 5.13 -10.66 -0.85
N ASN A 4 4.69 -11.78 -0.30
CA ASN A 4 3.64 -12.57 -0.93
C ASN A 4 2.31 -12.42 -0.21
N VAL A 5 1.28 -12.12 -1.00
CA VAL A 5 -0.11 -12.13 -0.55
C VAL A 5 -0.79 -13.30 -1.24
N ASP A 6 -1.51 -14.10 -0.48
CA ASP A 6 -2.29 -15.21 -1.07
C ASP A 6 -3.51 -14.64 -1.78
N LYS A 7 -3.45 -14.61 -3.09
CA LYS A 7 -4.49 -14.02 -3.94
C LYS A 7 -5.82 -14.75 -3.84
N SER A 8 -5.80 -16.04 -3.57
CA SER A 8 -7.02 -16.84 -3.45
C SER A 8 -7.78 -16.50 -2.18
N ILE A 9 -7.08 -16.20 -1.09
CA ILE A 9 -7.69 -15.76 0.16
C ILE A 9 -8.33 -14.40 -0.04
N VAL A 10 -7.63 -13.50 -0.73
CA VAL A 10 -8.18 -12.17 -1.06
C VAL A 10 -9.47 -12.31 -1.88
N SER A 11 -9.47 -13.17 -2.90
CA SER A 11 -10.66 -13.42 -3.70
C SER A 11 -11.84 -13.92 -2.87
N LYS A 12 -11.57 -14.83 -1.93
CA LYS A 12 -12.59 -15.36 -1.01
C LYS A 12 -13.14 -14.26 -0.10
N SER A 13 -12.26 -13.40 0.39
CA SER A 13 -12.64 -12.28 1.26
C SER A 13 -13.56 -11.30 0.53
N ILE A 14 -13.20 -10.93 -0.69
CA ILE A 14 -14.02 -10.03 -1.52
C ILE A 14 -15.39 -10.64 -1.79
N LYS A 15 -15.42 -11.92 -2.12
CA LYS A 15 -16.66 -12.64 -2.40
C LYS A 15 -17.55 -12.72 -1.16
N HIS A 16 -16.96 -12.91 0.01
CA HIS A 16 -17.69 -13.04 1.26
C HIS A 16 -18.26 -11.71 1.77
N TYR A 17 -17.44 -10.67 1.78
CA TYR A 17 -17.82 -9.35 2.34
C TYR A 17 -18.38 -8.39 1.30
N GLY A 18 -18.06 -8.59 0.03
CA GLY A 18 -18.49 -7.72 -1.06
C GLY A 18 -17.47 -6.62 -1.38
N GLU A 19 -17.48 -6.17 -2.63
CA GLU A 19 -16.53 -5.18 -3.14
C GLU A 19 -16.63 -3.83 -2.42
N GLY A 20 -17.86 -3.37 -2.16
CA GLY A 20 -18.09 -2.09 -1.49
C GLY A 20 -17.52 -2.08 -0.08
N MET A 21 -17.83 -3.11 0.71
CA MET A 21 -17.34 -3.23 2.08
C MET A 21 -15.82 -3.34 2.11
N GLN A 22 -15.25 -4.15 1.23
CA GLN A 22 -13.79 -4.33 1.18
C GLN A 22 -13.09 -3.04 0.75
N SER A 23 -13.68 -2.24 -0.12
CA SER A 23 -13.14 -0.93 -0.50
C SER A 23 -13.09 0.02 0.69
N VAL A 24 -14.16 0.05 1.49
CA VAL A 24 -14.21 0.88 2.71
C VAL A 24 -13.15 0.42 3.71
N VAL A 25 -13.00 -0.89 3.92
CA VAL A 25 -11.97 -1.44 4.80
C VAL A 25 -10.58 -0.99 4.34
N CYS A 26 -10.31 -0.99 3.03
CA CYS A 26 -9.03 -0.51 2.51
C CYS A 26 -8.79 0.97 2.86
N MET A 27 -9.81 1.79 2.77
CA MET A 27 -9.68 3.22 3.16
C MET A 27 -9.34 3.34 4.64
N GLU A 28 -9.96 2.55 5.49
CA GLU A 28 -9.70 2.54 6.93
C GLU A 28 -8.25 2.10 7.22
N GLU A 29 -7.79 1.04 6.57
CA GLU A 29 -6.42 0.55 6.76
C GLU A 29 -5.37 1.55 6.32
N LEU A 30 -5.61 2.28 5.23
CA LEU A 30 -4.72 3.36 4.79
C LEU A 30 -4.65 4.47 5.84
N SER A 31 -5.79 4.81 6.44
CA SER A 31 -5.85 5.81 7.51
C SER A 31 -5.09 5.33 8.76
N GLU A 32 -5.23 4.07 9.13
CA GLU A 32 -4.54 3.49 10.29
C GLU A 32 -3.03 3.47 10.10
N LEU A 33 -2.54 3.17 8.89
CA LEU A 33 -1.11 3.26 8.59
C LEU A 33 -0.63 4.70 8.73
N SER A 34 -1.38 5.65 8.22
CA SER A 34 -1.05 7.07 8.36
C SER A 34 -0.89 7.47 9.83
N GLN A 35 -1.80 7.02 10.69
CA GLN A 35 -1.73 7.27 12.14
C GLN A 35 -0.51 6.61 12.77
N ALA A 36 -0.20 5.37 12.39
CA ALA A 36 0.95 4.64 12.91
C ALA A 36 2.26 5.36 12.56
N ILE A 37 2.38 5.87 11.33
CA ILE A 37 3.54 6.66 10.90
C ILE A 37 3.67 7.93 11.74
N SER A 38 2.56 8.65 11.94
CA SER A 38 2.56 9.87 12.73
C SER A 38 3.01 9.63 14.17
N LYS A 39 2.56 8.55 14.79
CA LYS A 39 2.99 8.18 16.14
C LYS A 39 4.48 7.86 16.19
N GLU A 40 4.99 7.15 15.17
CA GLU A 40 6.40 6.81 15.08
C GLU A 40 7.28 8.06 15.01
N ILE A 41 6.88 9.04 14.18
CA ILE A 41 7.60 10.31 14.05
C ILE A 41 7.65 11.06 15.39
N ARG A 42 6.57 10.99 16.18
CA ARG A 42 6.49 11.67 17.48
C ARG A 42 7.14 10.90 18.62
N GLY A 43 7.77 9.77 18.34
CA GLY A 43 8.40 8.94 19.36
C GLY A 43 7.42 8.19 20.26
N ARG A 44 6.17 8.06 19.83
CA ARG A 44 5.11 7.35 20.57
C ARG A 44 4.65 6.09 19.86
N GLY A 45 5.36 5.69 18.83
CA GLY A 45 4.99 4.55 18.01
C GLY A 45 5.32 3.23 18.68
N ASP A 46 4.67 2.21 18.17
CA ASP A 46 4.94 0.82 18.47
C ASP A 46 5.33 0.17 17.15
N ARG A 47 6.56 -0.33 17.09
CA ARG A 47 7.08 -0.96 15.86
C ARG A 47 6.19 -2.11 15.40
N SER A 48 5.70 -2.92 16.33
CA SER A 48 4.82 -4.04 16.01
C SER A 48 3.54 -3.57 15.33
N ASN A 49 2.95 -2.49 15.84
CA ASN A 49 1.76 -1.88 15.24
C ASN A 49 2.06 -1.31 13.85
N LEU A 50 3.18 -0.62 13.68
CA LEU A 50 3.57 -0.09 12.38
C LEU A 50 3.70 -1.19 11.34
N VAL A 51 4.38 -2.27 11.69
CA VAL A 51 4.58 -3.41 10.78
C VAL A 51 3.26 -4.10 10.45
N GLU A 52 2.38 -4.27 11.43
CA GLU A 52 1.05 -4.83 11.21
C GLU A 52 0.24 -3.99 10.23
N GLU A 53 0.23 -2.66 10.40
CA GLU A 53 -0.49 -1.77 9.50
C GLU A 53 0.11 -1.76 8.08
N MET A 54 1.42 -1.90 7.97
CA MET A 54 2.06 -2.07 6.66
C MET A 54 1.58 -3.36 5.97
N ALA A 55 1.46 -4.45 6.72
CA ALA A 55 0.95 -5.72 6.20
C ALA A 55 -0.49 -5.56 5.71
N ASP A 56 -1.33 -4.89 6.49
CA ASP A 56 -2.73 -4.66 6.12
C ASP A 56 -2.85 -3.86 4.83
N VAL A 57 -2.01 -2.83 4.66
CA VAL A 57 -2.01 -2.01 3.43
C VAL A 57 -1.57 -2.83 2.23
N ILE A 58 -0.57 -3.69 2.37
CA ILE A 58 -0.12 -4.55 1.27
C ILE A 58 -1.26 -5.49 0.84
N ILE A 59 -1.98 -6.08 1.80
CA ILE A 59 -3.16 -6.89 1.49
C ILE A 59 -4.22 -6.04 0.79
N CYS A 60 -4.46 -4.83 1.26
CA CYS A 60 -5.42 -3.90 0.65
C CYS A 60 -5.08 -3.59 -0.81
N LEU A 61 -3.80 -3.45 -1.15
CA LEU A 61 -3.41 -3.23 -2.54
C LEU A 61 -3.82 -4.40 -3.43
N GLU A 62 -3.71 -5.62 -2.96
CA GLU A 62 -4.18 -6.80 -3.72
C GLU A 62 -5.71 -6.80 -3.84
N ILE A 63 -6.42 -6.44 -2.77
CA ILE A 63 -7.88 -6.30 -2.80
C ILE A 63 -8.30 -5.30 -3.88
N LEU A 64 -7.70 -4.12 -3.90
CA LEU A 64 -8.02 -3.07 -4.87
C LEU A 64 -7.69 -3.48 -6.30
N LYS A 65 -6.58 -4.19 -6.49
CA LYS A 65 -6.22 -4.73 -7.81
C LYS A 65 -7.29 -5.67 -8.33
N GLN A 66 -7.82 -6.53 -7.48
CA GLN A 66 -8.87 -7.47 -7.89
C GLN A 66 -10.20 -6.76 -8.13
N ILE A 67 -10.61 -5.87 -7.24
CA ILE A 67 -11.89 -5.16 -7.36
C ILE A 67 -11.91 -4.31 -8.63
N PHE A 68 -10.85 -3.56 -8.90
CA PHE A 68 -10.81 -2.62 -10.03
C PHE A 68 -10.09 -3.17 -11.26
N ALA A 69 -9.76 -4.46 -11.24
CA ALA A 69 -9.10 -5.15 -12.37
C ALA A 69 -7.82 -4.45 -12.83
N VAL A 70 -7.00 -4.03 -11.87
CA VAL A 70 -5.72 -3.39 -12.13
C VAL A 70 -4.63 -4.45 -12.24
N ALA A 71 -3.90 -4.46 -13.36
CA ALA A 71 -2.80 -5.40 -13.59
C ALA A 71 -1.50 -4.88 -12.97
N ASN A 72 -0.64 -5.80 -12.54
CA ASN A 72 0.66 -5.44 -11.98
C ASN A 72 1.49 -4.57 -12.92
N VAL A 73 1.44 -4.85 -14.22
CA VAL A 73 2.21 -4.09 -15.21
C VAL A 73 1.84 -2.62 -15.23
N GLU A 74 0.56 -2.30 -15.00
CA GLU A 74 0.12 -0.90 -14.95
C GLU A 74 0.74 -0.16 -13.77
N ILE A 75 0.78 -0.84 -12.61
CA ILE A 75 1.38 -0.27 -11.40
C ILE A 75 2.90 -0.14 -11.57
N GLU A 76 3.54 -1.18 -12.10
CA GLU A 76 4.99 -1.20 -12.30
C GLU A 76 5.47 -0.09 -13.24
N GLU A 77 4.72 0.20 -14.29
CA GLU A 77 5.04 1.29 -15.21
C GLU A 77 5.04 2.65 -14.51
N TRP A 78 4.05 2.88 -13.65
CA TRP A 78 3.99 4.11 -12.87
C TRP A 78 5.11 4.19 -11.82
N ILE A 79 5.43 3.07 -11.17
CA ILE A 79 6.55 3.02 -10.21
C ILE A 79 7.85 3.43 -10.91
N LYS A 80 8.11 2.85 -12.07
CA LYS A 80 9.33 3.16 -12.84
C LYS A 80 9.39 4.65 -13.20
N PHE A 81 8.31 5.17 -13.73
CA PHE A 81 8.23 6.59 -14.10
C PHE A 81 8.48 7.51 -12.91
N LYS A 82 7.83 7.24 -11.79
CA LYS A 82 7.93 8.09 -10.59
C LYS A 82 9.32 8.02 -9.96
N GLN A 83 9.94 6.84 -9.95
CA GLN A 83 11.28 6.68 -9.40
C GLN A 83 12.33 7.37 -10.27
N GLU A 84 12.22 7.28 -11.58
CA GLU A 84 13.09 8.00 -12.50
C GLU A 84 12.96 9.51 -12.35
N ARG A 85 11.73 9.99 -12.22
CA ARG A 85 11.46 11.41 -11.97
C ARG A 85 12.06 11.87 -10.64
N ASN A 86 11.92 11.05 -9.61
CA ASN A 86 12.48 11.34 -8.29
C ASN A 86 14.01 11.42 -8.33
N LEU A 87 14.64 10.49 -9.04
CA LEU A 87 16.10 10.49 -9.20
C LEU A 87 16.59 11.75 -9.91
N LYS A 88 15.92 12.17 -10.96
CA LYS A 88 16.24 13.42 -11.67
C LYS A 88 16.10 14.65 -10.74
N ARG A 89 15.08 14.65 -9.92
CA ARG A 89 14.84 15.70 -8.94
C ARG A 89 15.94 15.78 -7.91
N ILE A 90 16.34 14.63 -7.35
CA ILE A 90 17.45 14.54 -6.40
C ILE A 90 18.74 15.05 -7.03
N ASN A 91 19.03 14.64 -8.25
CA ASN A 91 20.27 15.05 -8.96
C ASN A 91 20.31 16.54 -9.22
N ARG A 92 19.16 17.17 -9.53
CA ARG A 92 19.09 18.63 -9.69
C ARG A 92 19.36 19.36 -8.37
N GLU A 93 18.79 18.86 -7.28
CA GLU A 93 18.93 19.49 -5.97
C GLU A 93 20.36 19.39 -5.45
N LYS A 94 21.08 18.32 -5.82
CA LYS A 94 22.49 18.13 -5.42
C LYS A 94 23.49 19.04 -6.12
N LYS A 95 23.08 19.72 -7.20
CA LYS A 95 23.98 20.56 -7.98
C LYS A 95 24.22 21.94 -7.38
N ASP A 96 23.52 22.27 -6.35
CA ASP A 96 23.69 23.53 -5.63
C ASP A 96 24.71 23.40 -4.46
#